data_9ecd2b0728018e18c7e1fe05d575ed45
#
_entry.id   9ecd2b0728018e18c7e1fe05d575ed45
#
_cell.length_a   1.000
_cell.length_b   1.000
_cell.length_c   1.000
_cell.angle_alpha   90.00
_cell.angle_beta   90.00
_cell.angle_gamma   90.00
#
_symmetry.space_group_name_H-M   'P 1'
#
loop_
_entity.id
_entity.type
_entity.pdbx_description
1 polymer ?
#
loop_
_entity_poly.entity_id
_entity_poly.type
_entity_poly.pdbx_seq_one_letter_code
_entity_poly.pdbx_strand_id
1 'polypeptide(L)'
;IVLEEEINSNLKSNEANNKLLNRQTKLTIPYIANMTVEDLIIKSGGLRESANSGYVEIVRRNKNSITNESSNDSRQIGELFKFPINRDLTLNENASKFHLEPFDEIFIRSSSSYQIQQFVTIKGEVKFPGVYGLEMKDEKISSLLNRAGNLTITANTGGASLLRQRKKSEIDNII
;
A
#
# COMPACT_ATOMS: atom_id res chain seq x y z
N ILE A 1 -30.68 9.25 -10.13
CA ILE A 1 -29.68 8.70 -9.20
C ILE A 1 -28.38 8.68 -9.93
N VAL A 2 -27.39 9.34 -9.39
CA VAL A 2 -26.04 9.35 -9.95
C VAL A 2 -25.18 8.53 -8.98
N LEU A 3 -24.60 7.44 -9.49
CA LEU A 3 -23.54 6.69 -8.80
C LEU A 3 -22.23 7.19 -9.39
N GLU A 4 -21.49 7.97 -8.63
CA GLU A 4 -20.12 8.38 -8.94
C GLU A 4 -19.17 7.57 -8.08
N GLU A 5 -18.29 6.80 -8.72
CA GLU A 5 -17.10 6.35 -8.01
C GLU A 5 -16.25 7.59 -7.75
N GLU A 6 -16.07 7.97 -6.49
CA GLU A 6 -15.14 9.03 -6.10
C GLU A 6 -13.70 8.59 -6.32
N ILE A 7 -13.40 8.37 -7.58
CA ILE A 7 -12.04 8.07 -8.00
C ILE A 7 -11.32 9.39 -8.37
N ASN A 8 -12.05 10.52 -8.52
CA ASN A 8 -11.52 11.73 -9.14
C ASN A 8 -10.61 12.62 -8.28
N SER A 9 -10.80 12.71 -6.98
CA SER A 9 -9.79 13.35 -6.11
C SER A 9 -8.69 12.37 -5.70
N ASN A 10 -9.01 11.07 -5.71
CA ASN A 10 -8.11 9.99 -5.41
C ASN A 10 -7.40 9.38 -6.64
N LEU A 11 -7.74 9.75 -7.89
CA LEU A 11 -7.07 9.16 -9.07
C LEU A 11 -5.77 9.86 -9.44
N LYS A 12 -5.70 11.17 -9.29
CA LYS A 12 -4.37 11.80 -9.21
C LYS A 12 -3.61 11.28 -7.99
N SER A 13 -4.29 10.92 -6.91
CA SER A 13 -3.70 10.27 -5.75
C SER A 13 -3.54 8.75 -5.93
N ASN A 14 -4.36 8.03 -6.72
CA ASN A 14 -4.22 6.59 -6.93
C ASN A 14 -3.25 6.24 -8.07
N GLU A 15 -3.15 7.03 -9.14
CA GLU A 15 -1.98 6.94 -10.03
C GLU A 15 -0.71 7.44 -9.32
N ALA A 16 -0.81 8.48 -8.51
CA ALA A 16 0.27 8.89 -7.62
C ALA A 16 0.47 7.87 -6.49
N ASN A 17 -0.57 7.26 -5.92
CA ASN A 17 -0.45 6.22 -4.89
C ASN A 17 -0.06 4.85 -5.47
N ASN A 18 -0.48 4.45 -6.68
CA ASN A 18 0.09 3.29 -7.37
C ASN A 18 1.51 3.57 -7.88
N LYS A 19 1.80 4.79 -8.26
CA LYS A 19 3.17 5.25 -8.54
C LYS A 19 3.97 5.46 -7.27
N LEU A 20 3.33 5.76 -6.13
CA LEU A 20 3.92 5.85 -4.79
C LEU A 20 4.03 4.47 -4.13
N LEU A 21 3.10 3.54 -4.37
CA LEU A 21 3.21 2.14 -3.96
C LEU A 21 4.32 1.41 -4.71
N ASN A 22 4.56 1.76 -5.98
CA ASN A 22 5.69 1.26 -6.78
C ASN A 22 6.97 2.14 -6.66
N ARG A 23 6.89 3.35 -6.13
CA ARG A 23 8.07 4.11 -5.75
C ARG A 23 8.54 3.59 -4.39
N GLN A 24 9.60 2.82 -4.42
CA GLN A 24 10.47 2.66 -3.25
C GLN A 24 10.94 4.06 -2.85
N THR A 25 10.27 4.64 -1.87
CA THR A 25 10.68 5.93 -1.32
C THR A 25 11.95 5.66 -0.52
N LYS A 26 13.11 6.01 -1.06
CA LYS A 26 14.37 5.89 -0.33
C LYS A 26 14.42 7.02 0.70
N LEU A 27 14.42 6.66 1.97
CA LEU A 27 14.60 7.57 3.09
C LEU A 27 15.99 7.33 3.69
N THR A 28 16.75 8.39 3.88
CA THR A 28 18.04 8.32 4.57
C THR A 28 17.85 8.85 5.99
N ILE A 29 18.13 8.00 6.98
CA ILE A 29 18.00 8.32 8.41
C ILE A 29 19.40 8.33 9.02
N PRO A 30 19.78 9.36 9.78
CA PRO A 30 21.04 9.39 10.50
C PRO A 30 21.17 8.22 11.47
N TYR A 31 22.30 7.52 11.42
CA TYR A 31 22.57 6.43 12.34
C TYR A 31 22.77 6.93 13.77
N ILE A 32 22.20 6.22 14.72
CA ILE A 32 22.40 6.42 16.15
C ILE A 32 22.91 5.10 16.73
N ALA A 33 23.88 5.17 17.63
CA ALA A 33 24.42 3.98 18.28
C ALA A 33 23.31 3.13 18.94
N ASN A 34 23.38 1.83 18.77
CA ASN A 34 22.40 0.84 19.26
C ASN A 34 20.99 0.98 18.67
N MET A 35 20.84 1.69 17.52
CA MET A 35 19.55 1.77 16.82
C MET A 35 19.07 0.38 16.40
N THR A 36 17.83 0.06 16.72
CA THR A 36 17.16 -1.17 16.29
C THR A 36 16.36 -0.97 15.00
N VAL A 37 15.90 -2.06 14.38
CA VAL A 37 14.99 -2.01 13.24
C VAL A 37 13.68 -1.33 13.62
N GLU A 38 13.18 -1.58 14.83
CA GLU A 38 11.96 -0.96 15.33
C GLU A 38 12.10 0.55 15.48
N ASP A 39 13.22 1.03 16.05
CA ASP A 39 13.52 2.46 16.14
C ASP A 39 13.53 3.14 14.75
N LEU A 40 14.13 2.46 13.77
CA LEU A 40 14.17 2.97 12.40
C LEU A 40 12.77 3.08 11.80
N ILE A 41 11.93 2.04 11.96
CA ILE A 41 10.57 2.03 11.45
C ILE A 41 9.75 3.15 12.11
N ILE A 42 9.84 3.32 13.42
CA ILE A 42 9.15 4.40 14.13
C ILE A 42 9.61 5.76 13.61
N LYS A 43 10.92 5.97 13.42
CA LYS A 43 11.48 7.22 12.88
C LYS A 43 11.06 7.47 11.43
N SER A 44 10.79 6.43 10.66
CA SER A 44 10.31 6.55 9.27
C SER A 44 8.81 6.85 9.15
N GLY A 45 8.08 6.88 10.27
CA GLY A 45 6.63 7.11 10.31
C GLY A 45 5.81 5.82 10.42
N GLY A 46 6.44 4.69 10.79
CA GLY A 46 5.78 3.41 10.99
C GLY A 46 5.62 2.57 9.72
N LEU A 47 4.99 1.41 9.88
CA LEU A 47 4.66 0.50 8.77
C LEU A 47 3.34 0.92 8.12
N ARG A 48 3.28 0.78 6.79
CA ARG A 48 2.04 0.95 6.04
C ARG A 48 1.19 -0.32 6.14
N GLU A 49 -0.11 -0.17 6.03
CA GLU A 49 -1.06 -1.30 6.00
C GLU A 49 -0.69 -2.35 4.93
N SER A 50 -0.16 -1.91 3.80
CA SER A 50 0.33 -2.80 2.73
C SER A 50 1.50 -3.69 3.14
N ALA A 51 2.20 -3.39 4.23
CA ALA A 51 3.27 -4.22 4.79
C ALA A 51 2.73 -5.47 5.53
N ASN A 52 1.43 -5.53 5.80
CA ASN A 52 0.79 -6.70 6.40
C ASN A 52 1.10 -7.96 5.57
N SER A 53 1.56 -9.03 6.25
CA SER A 53 2.03 -10.28 5.62
C SER A 53 3.27 -10.13 4.73
N GLY A 54 3.95 -9.00 4.79
CA GLY A 54 5.24 -8.79 4.17
C GLY A 54 6.42 -9.19 5.05
N TYR A 55 7.58 -8.66 4.75
CA TYR A 55 8.78 -8.86 5.53
C TYR A 55 9.70 -7.64 5.46
N VAL A 56 10.53 -7.52 6.48
CA VAL A 56 11.67 -6.60 6.50
C VAL A 56 12.90 -7.35 6.02
N GLU A 57 13.61 -6.78 5.08
CA GLU A 57 14.86 -7.28 4.55
C GLU A 57 15.95 -6.25 4.82
N ILE A 58 17.05 -6.69 5.44
CA ILE A 58 18.17 -5.82 5.79
C ILE A 58 19.38 -6.33 5.00
N VAL A 59 19.99 -5.43 4.25
CA VAL A 59 21.20 -5.70 3.50
C VAL A 59 22.34 -4.95 4.16
N ARG A 60 23.31 -5.72 4.70
CA ARG A 60 24.52 -5.21 5.32
C ARG A 60 25.70 -5.43 4.41
N ARG A 61 26.43 -4.39 4.14
CA ARG A 61 27.61 -4.47 3.28
C ARG A 61 28.73 -5.26 3.97
N ASN A 62 29.33 -6.20 3.25
CA ASN A 62 30.50 -6.90 3.75
C ASN A 62 31.72 -5.96 3.76
N LYS A 63 32.23 -5.63 4.96
CA LYS A 63 33.37 -4.72 5.14
C LYS A 63 34.67 -5.32 4.63
N ASN A 64 34.78 -6.66 4.62
CA ASN A 64 35.98 -7.35 4.20
C ASN A 64 36.24 -7.35 2.68
N SER A 65 35.19 -7.08 1.89
CA SER A 65 35.31 -6.98 0.43
C SER A 65 36.07 -5.74 -0.04
N ILE A 66 36.33 -4.77 0.85
CA ILE A 66 36.98 -3.50 0.50
C ILE A 66 38.50 -3.57 0.71
N THR A 67 38.99 -4.50 1.55
CA THR A 67 40.37 -4.52 2.02
C THR A 67 41.27 -5.61 1.42
N ASN A 68 40.72 -6.59 0.72
CA ASN A 68 41.48 -7.73 0.21
C ASN A 68 41.41 -7.80 -1.31
N GLU A 69 42.37 -7.16 -1.99
CA GLU A 69 42.59 -7.30 -3.45
C GLU A 69 43.09 -8.70 -3.84
N SER A 70 43.34 -9.60 -2.88
CA SER A 70 44.08 -10.83 -3.12
C SER A 70 43.35 -12.15 -2.80
N SER A 71 42.08 -12.13 -2.38
CA SER A 71 41.37 -13.40 -2.13
C SER A 71 40.29 -13.65 -3.17
N ASN A 72 40.40 -14.79 -3.87
CA ASN A 72 39.44 -15.30 -4.86
C ASN A 72 38.04 -15.64 -4.29
N ASP A 73 37.74 -15.24 -3.05
CA ASP A 73 36.49 -15.51 -2.34
C ASP A 73 35.53 -14.28 -2.29
N SER A 74 35.78 -13.29 -3.14
CA SER A 74 35.07 -12.02 -3.20
C SER A 74 33.69 -12.09 -3.87
N ARG A 75 32.98 -13.22 -3.81
CA ARG A 75 31.63 -13.37 -4.37
C ARG A 75 30.54 -12.83 -3.44
N GLN A 76 30.79 -12.74 -2.14
CA GLN A 76 29.82 -12.25 -1.17
C GLN A 76 29.93 -10.74 -0.99
N ILE A 77 29.01 -10.00 -1.59
CA ILE A 77 28.99 -8.52 -1.57
C ILE A 77 28.40 -8.00 -0.25
N GLY A 78 27.50 -8.78 0.37
CA GLY A 78 26.83 -8.40 1.60
C GLY A 78 26.13 -9.56 2.31
N GLU A 79 25.65 -9.27 3.49
CA GLU A 79 24.82 -10.17 4.30
C GLU A 79 23.36 -9.76 4.20
N LEU A 80 22.48 -10.75 4.12
CA LEU A 80 21.04 -10.55 4.01
C LEU A 80 20.35 -11.13 5.23
N PHE A 81 19.63 -10.26 5.95
CA PHE A 81 18.74 -10.65 7.05
C PHE A 81 17.29 -10.43 6.64
N LYS A 82 16.43 -11.38 7.00
CA LYS A 82 15.02 -11.33 6.62
C LYS A 82 14.13 -11.68 7.80
N PHE A 83 13.21 -10.79 8.14
CA PHE A 83 12.29 -10.94 9.26
C PHE A 83 10.85 -10.77 8.81
N PRO A 84 9.92 -11.66 9.22
CA PRO A 84 8.52 -11.51 8.92
C PRO A 84 7.90 -10.33 9.68
N ILE A 85 6.90 -9.71 9.08
CA ILE A 85 6.05 -8.71 9.73
C ILE A 85 4.76 -9.43 10.17
N ASN A 86 4.32 -9.17 11.43
CA ASN A 86 3.08 -9.71 11.95
C ASN A 86 1.86 -9.00 11.32
N ARG A 87 0.67 -9.62 11.44
CA ARG A 87 -0.57 -9.05 10.88
C ARG A 87 -0.99 -7.73 11.51
N ASP A 88 -0.61 -7.49 12.75
CA ASP A 88 -0.84 -6.26 13.49
C ASP A 88 0.22 -5.18 13.21
N LEU A 89 1.07 -5.40 12.20
CA LEU A 89 2.18 -4.53 11.82
C LEU A 89 3.27 -4.41 12.88
N THR A 90 3.33 -5.35 13.82
CA THR A 90 4.46 -5.46 14.75
C THR A 90 5.56 -6.33 14.17
N LEU A 91 6.77 -6.16 14.66
CA LEU A 91 7.90 -7.05 14.37
C LEU A 91 7.96 -8.17 15.41
N ASN A 92 8.51 -9.32 15.01
CA ASN A 92 8.86 -10.35 15.99
C ASN A 92 10.04 -9.87 16.86
N GLU A 93 10.28 -10.53 18.00
CA GLU A 93 11.32 -10.13 18.94
C GLU A 93 12.73 -10.09 18.31
N ASN A 94 13.03 -10.99 17.38
CA ASN A 94 14.33 -11.03 16.73
C ASN A 94 14.52 -9.82 15.82
N ALA A 95 13.48 -9.40 15.11
CA ALA A 95 13.52 -8.23 14.24
C ALA A 95 13.52 -6.93 15.03
N SER A 96 12.68 -6.81 16.06
CA SER A 96 12.57 -5.59 16.85
C SER A 96 13.87 -5.24 17.57
N LYS A 97 14.57 -6.28 18.08
CA LYS A 97 15.85 -6.15 18.81
C LYS A 97 17.09 -6.21 17.90
N PHE A 98 16.93 -6.40 16.59
CA PHE A 98 18.08 -6.45 15.69
C PHE A 98 18.76 -5.09 15.61
N HIS A 99 20.05 -5.06 15.99
CA HIS A 99 20.84 -3.84 15.97
C HIS A 99 21.35 -3.53 14.56
N LEU A 100 21.04 -2.34 14.11
CA LEU A 100 21.50 -1.83 12.83
C LEU A 100 22.96 -1.38 12.92
N GLU A 101 23.65 -1.47 11.80
CA GLU A 101 24.98 -0.89 11.61
C GLU A 101 24.91 0.30 10.63
N PRO A 102 25.92 1.20 10.67
CA PRO A 102 26.03 2.25 9.67
C PRO A 102 26.04 1.68 8.25
N PHE A 103 25.27 2.30 7.36
CA PHE A 103 25.11 1.92 5.95
C PHE A 103 24.28 0.66 5.70
N ASP A 104 23.61 0.10 6.70
CA ASP A 104 22.59 -0.93 6.45
C ASP A 104 21.47 -0.35 5.57
N GLU A 105 21.06 -1.11 4.58
CA GLU A 105 19.89 -0.78 3.74
C GLU A 105 18.71 -1.67 4.14
N ILE A 106 17.60 -1.03 4.50
CA ILE A 106 16.39 -1.71 4.99
C ILE A 106 15.29 -1.60 3.94
N PHE A 107 14.75 -2.74 3.54
CA PHE A 107 13.65 -2.84 2.59
C PHE A 107 12.43 -3.44 3.26
N ILE A 108 11.32 -2.71 3.21
CA ILE A 108 10.02 -3.20 3.69
C ILE A 108 9.21 -3.59 2.47
N ARG A 109 8.90 -4.90 2.38
CA ARG A 109 8.15 -5.45 1.26
C ARG A 109 6.67 -5.40 1.56
N SER A 110 5.91 -4.88 0.59
CA SER A 110 4.46 -4.90 0.66
C SER A 110 3.91 -6.27 0.26
N SER A 111 2.76 -6.64 0.82
CA SER A 111 2.03 -7.82 0.38
C SER A 111 1.56 -7.65 -1.07
N SER A 112 1.78 -8.67 -1.90
CA SER A 112 1.26 -8.69 -3.27
C SER A 112 -0.27 -8.82 -3.33
N SER A 113 -0.89 -9.29 -2.25
CA SER A 113 -2.34 -9.43 -2.12
C SER A 113 -3.02 -8.20 -1.51
N TYR A 114 -2.23 -7.16 -1.13
CA TYR A 114 -2.81 -5.94 -0.59
C TYR A 114 -3.68 -5.23 -1.61
N GLN A 115 -4.88 -4.89 -1.21
CA GLN A 115 -5.82 -4.13 -2.01
C GLN A 115 -6.26 -2.90 -1.21
N ILE A 116 -6.14 -1.76 -1.86
CA ILE A 116 -6.63 -0.51 -1.29
C ILE A 116 -8.15 -0.58 -1.19
N GLN A 117 -8.70 -0.13 -0.07
CA GLN A 117 -10.14 0.02 0.11
C GLN A 117 -10.71 0.88 -1.01
N GLN A 118 -11.76 0.39 -1.67
CA GLN A 118 -12.46 1.10 -2.73
C GLN A 118 -13.76 1.71 -2.20
N PHE A 119 -14.10 2.88 -2.73
CA PHE A 119 -15.28 3.64 -2.34
C PHE A 119 -16.12 3.99 -3.56
N VAL A 120 -17.42 4.08 -3.37
CA VAL A 120 -18.38 4.58 -4.34
C VAL A 120 -19.22 5.67 -3.72
N THR A 121 -19.67 6.62 -4.52
CA THR A 121 -20.56 7.70 -4.06
C THR A 121 -21.95 7.47 -4.63
N ILE A 122 -22.95 7.46 -3.76
CA ILE A 122 -24.36 7.41 -4.12
C ILE A 122 -24.95 8.81 -3.94
N LYS A 123 -25.51 9.34 -5.03
CA LYS A 123 -26.16 10.67 -5.05
C LYS A 123 -27.60 10.56 -5.55
N GLY A 124 -28.42 11.55 -5.20
CA GLY A 124 -29.80 11.67 -5.65
C GLY A 124 -30.80 11.06 -4.68
N GLU A 125 -31.92 10.55 -5.19
CA GLU A 125 -33.12 10.17 -4.45
C GLU A 125 -32.97 8.78 -3.76
N VAL A 126 -32.02 8.70 -2.82
CA VAL A 126 -31.85 7.58 -1.87
C VAL A 126 -32.00 8.11 -0.44
N LYS A 127 -32.36 7.25 0.51
CA LYS A 127 -32.61 7.67 1.88
C LYS A 127 -31.35 8.23 2.56
N PHE A 128 -30.18 7.64 2.27
CA PHE A 128 -28.91 8.07 2.83
C PHE A 128 -27.88 8.24 1.69
N PRO A 129 -27.86 9.38 0.99
CA PRO A 129 -26.83 9.67 0.00
C PRO A 129 -25.48 9.84 0.69
N GLY A 130 -24.38 9.44 0.02
CA GLY A 130 -23.04 9.56 0.60
C GLY A 130 -22.03 8.61 -0.02
N VAL A 131 -20.88 8.50 0.66
CA VAL A 131 -19.76 7.63 0.27
C VAL A 131 -19.91 6.28 0.98
N TYR A 132 -19.74 5.19 0.24
CA TYR A 132 -19.84 3.82 0.71
C TYR A 132 -18.58 3.05 0.34
N GLY A 133 -18.00 2.33 1.31
CA GLY A 133 -16.93 1.38 1.03
C GLY A 133 -17.47 0.14 0.32
N LEU A 134 -16.73 -0.38 -0.65
CA LEU A 134 -17.05 -1.67 -1.25
C LEU A 134 -16.60 -2.79 -0.34
N GLU A 135 -17.45 -3.79 -0.12
CA GLU A 135 -17.12 -5.01 0.60
C GLU A 135 -16.38 -6.01 -0.31
N MET A 136 -16.76 -6.05 -1.59
CA MET A 136 -16.19 -6.92 -2.60
C MET A 136 -16.05 -6.17 -3.93
N LYS A 137 -15.10 -6.59 -4.77
CA LYS A 137 -14.86 -5.97 -6.10
C LYS A 137 -16.06 -6.03 -7.04
N ASP A 138 -16.87 -7.06 -6.89
CA ASP A 138 -18.05 -7.36 -7.70
C ASP A 138 -19.35 -7.09 -6.93
N GLU A 139 -19.32 -6.23 -5.93
CA GLU A 139 -20.49 -5.86 -5.15
C GLU A 139 -21.57 -5.29 -6.05
N LYS A 140 -22.80 -5.82 -5.91
CA LYS A 140 -23.94 -5.41 -6.73
C LYS A 140 -24.45 -4.04 -6.31
N ILE A 141 -24.90 -3.26 -7.29
CA ILE A 141 -25.56 -1.95 -7.05
C ILE A 141 -26.75 -2.08 -6.10
N SER A 142 -27.50 -3.19 -6.18
CA SER A 142 -28.61 -3.44 -5.28
C SER A 142 -28.18 -3.55 -3.80
N SER A 143 -27.03 -4.15 -3.53
CA SER A 143 -26.48 -4.22 -2.16
C SER A 143 -26.13 -2.83 -1.66
N LEU A 144 -25.47 -2.02 -2.46
CA LEU A 144 -25.16 -0.64 -2.16
C LEU A 144 -26.41 0.21 -1.90
N LEU A 145 -27.45 0.07 -2.75
CA LEU A 145 -28.71 0.77 -2.57
C LEU A 145 -29.42 0.35 -1.28
N ASN A 146 -29.40 -0.94 -0.92
CA ASN A 146 -29.96 -1.40 0.35
C ASN A 146 -29.24 -0.75 1.54
N ARG A 147 -27.92 -0.66 1.50
CA ARG A 147 -27.14 0.04 2.55
C ARG A 147 -27.45 1.54 2.59
N ALA A 148 -27.76 2.15 1.46
CA ALA A 148 -28.19 3.53 1.35
C ALA A 148 -29.68 3.74 1.76
N GLY A 149 -30.35 2.72 2.30
CA GLY A 149 -31.74 2.79 2.75
C GLY A 149 -32.76 2.74 1.63
N ASN A 150 -32.37 2.27 0.46
CA ASN A 150 -33.15 2.20 -0.77
C ASN A 150 -33.54 3.56 -1.37
N LEU A 151 -34.26 3.50 -2.47
CA LEU A 151 -34.78 4.66 -3.18
C LEU A 151 -35.90 5.35 -2.39
N THR A 152 -35.99 6.67 -2.49
CA THR A 152 -37.15 7.42 -1.98
C THR A 152 -38.35 7.20 -2.89
N ILE A 153 -39.53 7.56 -2.41
CA ILE A 153 -40.79 7.45 -3.19
C ILE A 153 -40.82 8.40 -4.40
N THR A 154 -39.99 9.44 -4.40
CA THR A 154 -39.85 10.42 -5.47
C THR A 154 -38.74 10.03 -6.49
N ALA A 155 -38.07 8.91 -6.28
CA ALA A 155 -36.98 8.48 -7.13
C ALA A 155 -37.46 8.10 -8.55
N ASN A 156 -36.87 8.72 -9.55
CA ASN A 156 -37.04 8.31 -10.94
C ASN A 156 -35.96 7.29 -11.34
N THR A 157 -36.34 6.02 -11.37
CA THR A 157 -35.44 4.92 -11.72
C THR A 157 -34.97 4.96 -13.20
N GLY A 158 -35.80 5.56 -14.10
CA GLY A 158 -35.42 5.74 -15.51
C GLY A 158 -34.32 6.78 -15.73
N GLY A 159 -34.07 7.66 -14.74
CA GLY A 159 -33.00 8.65 -14.77
C GLY A 159 -31.72 8.21 -14.05
N ALA A 160 -31.64 6.94 -13.67
CA ALA A 160 -30.43 6.44 -13.00
C ALA A 160 -29.25 6.35 -13.95
N SER A 161 -28.07 6.76 -13.50
CA SER A 161 -26.83 6.65 -14.27
C SER A 161 -25.73 6.09 -13.38
N LEU A 162 -24.85 5.26 -13.98
CA LEU A 162 -23.65 4.76 -13.36
C LEU A 162 -22.44 5.39 -14.05
N LEU A 163 -21.69 6.18 -13.31
CA LEU A 163 -20.44 6.77 -13.79
C LEU A 163 -19.28 5.88 -13.32
N ARG A 164 -18.51 5.38 -14.28
CA ARG A 164 -17.32 4.56 -14.00
C ARG A 164 -16.12 5.14 -14.73
N GLN A 165 -15.02 5.26 -14.03
CA GLN A 165 -13.76 5.61 -14.69
C GLN A 165 -13.22 4.41 -15.48
N ARG A 166 -12.87 4.65 -16.73
CA ARG A 166 -12.13 3.66 -17.54
C ARG A 166 -10.65 3.73 -17.19
N LYS A 167 -10.02 2.58 -17.08
CA LYS A 167 -8.55 2.52 -16.99
C LYS A 167 -7.97 2.99 -18.32
N LYS A 168 -6.90 3.77 -18.28
CA LYS A 168 -6.23 4.31 -19.47
C LYS A 168 -5.81 3.22 -20.47
N SER A 169 -5.48 2.00 -19.97
CA SER A 169 -5.16 0.84 -20.80
C SER A 169 -6.33 0.31 -21.68
N GLU A 170 -7.57 0.68 -21.36
CA GLU A 170 -8.73 0.27 -22.16
C GLU A 170 -9.03 1.26 -23.28
N ILE A 171 -8.47 2.47 -23.20
CA ILE A 171 -8.65 3.53 -24.20
C ILE A 171 -7.66 3.32 -25.36
N ASP A 172 -6.44 2.86 -25.08
CA ASP A 172 -5.39 2.66 -26.08
C ASP A 172 -5.64 1.45 -27.02
N ASN A 173 -6.64 0.61 -26.72
CA ASN A 173 -7.03 -0.55 -27.55
C ASN A 173 -8.21 -0.25 -28.51
N ILE A 174 -8.69 1.00 -28.59
CA ILE A 174 -9.85 1.39 -29.41
C ILE A 174 -9.47 2.33 -30.60
N ILE A 175 -8.17 2.68 -30.71
CA ILE A 175 -7.66 3.53 -31.81
C ILE A 175 -6.90 2.70 -32.82
#